data_f56fad336073f49fa9d90fb87297cd42
#
_entry.id   f56fad336073f49fa9d90fb87297cd42
#
_cell.length_a   1.000
_cell.length_b   1.000
_cell.length_c   1.000
_cell.angle_alpha   90.00
_cell.angle_beta   90.00
_cell.angle_gamma   90.00
#
_symmetry.space_group_name_H-M   'P 1'
#
loop_
_entity.id
_entity.type
_entity.pdbx_description
1 polymer ?
#
loop_
_entity_poly.entity_id
_entity_poly.type
_entity_poly.pdbx_seq_one_letter_code
_entity_poly.pdbx_strand_id
1 'polypeptide(L)'
;MTSRLPPSPATLSVVAALRDGIAQLEREYVPSAALAAELLLMHALGRDRAWIYAHPEHELNPATREQYFFLIARRASGVPTQHLTGHQEFWGLDFEVTPDVLIPRPETEHVIEVALERLGAGSDAGSPRRKKEFRMADVGTGSGCIAIALAHELPSAHIVATDISPAALEVARRNAARHNVASRIDFVECHLADSLLHASRSTGHESRSFDLLASNPPYIGRHEAASLPREVREHEPETALYGGETGTEIYAPLIAQAAALLKPGGVLVLELGHNSAEHVLHLLEAPGWTSVAISNDLAGIPRVASAQRNA
;
A
#
# COMPACT_ATOMS: atom_id res chain seq x y z
N MET A 1 17.18 -11.32 -62.53
CA MET A 1 17.31 -11.81 -61.13
C MET A 1 16.64 -10.78 -60.21
N THR A 2 15.40 -11.01 -59.90
CA THR A 2 14.62 -10.16 -58.96
C THR A 2 14.97 -10.61 -57.56
N SER A 3 15.75 -9.80 -56.85
CA SER A 3 16.01 -9.97 -55.41
C SER A 3 14.69 -9.83 -54.67
N ARG A 4 14.15 -10.96 -54.16
CA ARG A 4 13.08 -10.95 -53.16
C ARG A 4 13.67 -10.39 -51.89
N LEU A 5 13.22 -9.21 -51.48
CA LEU A 5 13.41 -8.70 -50.12
C LEU A 5 12.96 -9.77 -49.12
N PRO A 6 13.70 -10.01 -48.04
CA PRO A 6 13.22 -10.91 -46.99
C PRO A 6 11.85 -10.45 -46.49
N PRO A 7 10.96 -11.36 -46.13
CA PRO A 7 9.65 -11.01 -45.59
C PRO A 7 9.84 -10.06 -44.42
N SER A 8 9.14 -8.93 -44.46
CA SER A 8 9.03 -8.02 -43.30
C SER A 8 8.67 -8.84 -42.04
N PRO A 9 9.29 -8.61 -40.89
CA PRO A 9 8.92 -9.31 -39.69
C PRO A 9 7.40 -9.16 -39.51
N ALA A 10 6.72 -10.32 -39.35
CA ALA A 10 5.28 -10.36 -39.25
C ALA A 10 4.78 -9.34 -38.24
N THR A 11 3.97 -8.40 -38.68
CA THR A 11 3.34 -7.39 -37.84
C THR A 11 2.43 -8.11 -36.83
N LEU A 12 2.47 -7.72 -35.57
CA LEU A 12 1.69 -8.31 -34.49
C LEU A 12 0.62 -7.31 -34.03
N SER A 13 -0.64 -7.69 -34.13
CA SER A 13 -1.73 -6.83 -33.65
C SER A 13 -1.86 -6.86 -32.13
N VAL A 14 -2.51 -5.83 -31.55
CA VAL A 14 -2.81 -5.70 -30.12
C VAL A 14 -3.48 -6.96 -29.58
N VAL A 15 -4.52 -7.46 -30.26
CA VAL A 15 -5.24 -8.67 -29.82
C VAL A 15 -4.37 -9.91 -29.88
N ALA A 16 -3.51 -10.04 -30.89
CA ALA A 16 -2.61 -11.17 -30.99
C ALA A 16 -1.51 -11.12 -29.92
N ALA A 17 -0.92 -9.94 -29.67
CA ALA A 17 0.05 -9.75 -28.61
C ALA A 17 -0.54 -10.08 -27.22
N LEU A 18 -1.73 -9.58 -26.94
CA LEU A 18 -2.43 -9.83 -25.67
C LEU A 18 -2.66 -11.33 -25.48
N ARG A 19 -3.21 -12.03 -26.48
CA ARG A 19 -3.44 -13.47 -26.45
C ARG A 19 -2.14 -14.25 -26.19
N ASP A 20 -1.06 -13.90 -26.88
CA ASP A 20 0.22 -14.60 -26.76
C ASP A 20 0.86 -14.34 -25.39
N GLY A 21 0.74 -13.11 -24.84
CA GLY A 21 1.17 -12.74 -23.50
C GLY A 21 0.41 -13.50 -22.41
N ILE A 22 -0.93 -13.56 -22.51
CA ILE A 22 -1.77 -14.35 -21.60
C ILE A 22 -1.33 -15.82 -21.61
N ALA A 23 -1.23 -16.43 -22.79
CA ALA A 23 -0.84 -17.83 -22.92
C ALA A 23 0.57 -18.12 -22.36
N GLN A 24 1.49 -17.16 -22.40
CA GLN A 24 2.80 -17.30 -21.79
C GLN A 24 2.71 -17.26 -20.25
N LEU A 25 1.95 -16.31 -19.68
CA LEU A 25 1.78 -16.20 -18.22
C LEU A 25 1.00 -17.38 -17.63
N GLU A 26 -0.02 -17.87 -18.33
CA GLU A 26 -0.78 -19.06 -17.91
C GLU A 26 0.10 -20.32 -17.83
N ARG A 27 1.02 -20.51 -18.78
CA ARG A 27 1.98 -21.65 -18.77
C ARG A 27 2.90 -21.64 -17.55
N GLU A 28 3.22 -20.44 -17.04
CA GLU A 28 4.05 -20.25 -15.84
C GLU A 28 3.20 -20.10 -14.56
N TYR A 29 1.91 -20.44 -14.63
CA TYR A 29 0.95 -20.39 -13.50
C TYR A 29 0.87 -19.03 -12.81
N VAL A 30 1.05 -17.93 -13.56
CA VAL A 30 0.95 -16.56 -13.01
C VAL A 30 -0.50 -16.26 -12.63
N PRO A 31 -0.79 -15.86 -11.38
CA PRO A 31 -2.13 -15.48 -10.98
C PRO A 31 -2.65 -14.32 -11.83
N SER A 32 -3.95 -14.36 -12.18
CA SER A 32 -4.60 -13.31 -12.98
C SER A 32 -3.85 -12.97 -14.28
N ALA A 33 -3.36 -13.99 -14.99
CA ALA A 33 -2.52 -13.86 -16.19
C ALA A 33 -3.09 -12.87 -17.23
N ALA A 34 -4.43 -12.90 -17.44
CA ALA A 34 -5.08 -12.00 -18.38
C ALA A 34 -4.96 -10.52 -17.95
N LEU A 35 -5.22 -10.22 -16.68
CA LEU A 35 -5.08 -8.86 -16.14
C LEU A 35 -3.61 -8.40 -16.17
N ALA A 36 -2.67 -9.27 -15.81
CA ALA A 36 -1.25 -8.93 -15.84
C ALA A 36 -0.78 -8.61 -17.27
N ALA A 37 -1.13 -9.45 -18.25
CA ALA A 37 -0.78 -9.23 -19.65
C ALA A 37 -1.37 -7.92 -20.19
N GLU A 38 -2.62 -7.62 -19.83
CA GLU A 38 -3.30 -6.39 -20.21
C GLU A 38 -2.60 -5.15 -19.64
N LEU A 39 -2.32 -5.11 -18.34
CA LEU A 39 -1.63 -3.99 -17.68
C LEU A 39 -0.24 -3.75 -18.28
N LEU A 40 0.51 -4.82 -18.56
CA LEU A 40 1.82 -4.72 -19.21
C LEU A 40 1.73 -4.21 -20.65
N LEU A 41 0.67 -4.59 -21.39
CA LEU A 41 0.46 -4.07 -22.75
C LEU A 41 0.03 -2.59 -22.72
N MET A 42 -0.82 -2.19 -21.78
CA MET A 42 -1.18 -0.79 -21.55
C MET A 42 0.08 0.05 -21.27
N HIS A 43 0.95 -0.45 -20.39
CA HIS A 43 2.20 0.21 -20.03
C HIS A 43 3.13 0.34 -21.25
N ALA A 44 3.35 -0.73 -22.02
CA ALA A 44 4.21 -0.72 -23.20
C ALA A 44 3.70 0.20 -24.33
N LEU A 45 2.37 0.34 -24.45
CA LEU A 45 1.73 1.20 -25.45
C LEU A 45 1.58 2.66 -24.98
N GLY A 46 1.62 2.92 -23.65
CA GLY A 46 1.21 4.22 -23.10
C GLY A 46 -0.26 4.53 -23.37
N ARG A 47 -1.13 3.50 -23.36
CA ARG A 47 -2.57 3.60 -23.65
C ARG A 47 -3.40 2.97 -22.54
N ASP A 48 -4.62 3.46 -22.39
CA ASP A 48 -5.58 2.92 -21.43
C ASP A 48 -6.28 1.64 -21.92
N ARG A 49 -7.01 1.02 -21.02
CA ARG A 49 -7.77 -0.19 -21.28
C ARG A 49 -8.79 -0.03 -22.39
N ALA A 50 -9.51 1.09 -22.39
CA ALA A 50 -10.55 1.37 -23.40
C ALA A 50 -9.94 1.42 -24.79
N TRP A 51 -8.76 2.02 -24.93
CA TRP A 51 -8.06 2.09 -26.21
C TRP A 51 -7.66 0.70 -26.72
N ILE A 52 -7.14 -0.20 -25.87
CA ILE A 52 -6.72 -1.55 -26.27
C ILE A 52 -7.91 -2.32 -26.87
N TYR A 53 -9.09 -2.25 -26.22
CA TYR A 53 -10.29 -2.95 -26.67
C TYR A 53 -10.95 -2.28 -27.88
N ALA A 54 -10.76 -0.98 -28.08
CA ALA A 54 -11.27 -0.27 -29.25
C ALA A 54 -10.39 -0.44 -30.50
N HIS A 55 -9.14 -0.88 -30.35
CA HIS A 55 -8.18 -0.99 -31.47
C HIS A 55 -7.47 -2.36 -31.49
N PRO A 56 -8.22 -3.48 -31.52
CA PRO A 56 -7.65 -4.83 -31.44
C PRO A 56 -6.75 -5.17 -32.63
N GLU A 57 -7.00 -4.54 -33.80
CA GLU A 57 -6.25 -4.72 -35.04
C GLU A 57 -4.99 -3.82 -35.14
N HIS A 58 -4.82 -2.86 -34.24
CA HIS A 58 -3.67 -1.96 -34.29
C HIS A 58 -2.36 -2.75 -34.23
N GLU A 59 -1.46 -2.48 -35.16
CA GLU A 59 -0.17 -3.16 -35.27
C GLU A 59 0.87 -2.55 -34.34
N LEU A 60 1.49 -3.40 -33.50
CA LEU A 60 2.58 -2.98 -32.61
C LEU A 60 3.84 -2.69 -33.44
N ASN A 61 4.45 -1.53 -33.22
CA ASN A 61 5.78 -1.28 -33.73
C ASN A 61 6.82 -2.21 -33.08
N PRO A 62 7.97 -2.47 -33.70
CA PRO A 62 8.96 -3.41 -33.20
C PRO A 62 9.43 -3.13 -31.78
N ALA A 63 9.63 -1.85 -31.42
CA ALA A 63 10.11 -1.47 -30.07
C ALA A 63 9.07 -1.75 -28.99
N THR A 64 7.80 -1.38 -29.22
CA THR A 64 6.69 -1.68 -28.29
C THR A 64 6.48 -3.19 -28.12
N ARG A 65 6.59 -3.95 -29.23
CA ARG A 65 6.51 -5.41 -29.19
C ARG A 65 7.63 -6.02 -28.33
N GLU A 66 8.86 -5.61 -28.56
CA GLU A 66 10.02 -6.06 -27.80
C GLU A 66 9.87 -5.74 -26.32
N GLN A 67 9.51 -4.49 -25.98
CA GLN A 67 9.26 -4.06 -24.61
C GLN A 67 8.15 -4.90 -23.95
N TYR A 68 7.03 -5.10 -24.62
CA TYR A 68 5.93 -5.89 -24.08
C TYR A 68 6.35 -7.33 -23.74
N PHE A 69 6.98 -8.06 -24.67
CA PHE A 69 7.40 -9.42 -24.41
C PHE A 69 8.54 -9.53 -23.41
N PHE A 70 9.39 -8.52 -23.31
CA PHE A 70 10.36 -8.42 -22.22
C PHE A 70 9.64 -8.34 -20.86
N LEU A 71 8.61 -7.49 -20.72
CA LEU A 71 7.82 -7.35 -19.51
C LEU A 71 7.07 -8.66 -19.18
N ILE A 72 6.47 -9.31 -20.18
CA ILE A 72 5.82 -10.63 -20.02
C ILE A 72 6.81 -11.66 -19.50
N ALA A 73 8.02 -11.74 -20.06
CA ALA A 73 9.04 -12.67 -19.60
C ALA A 73 9.48 -12.39 -18.14
N ARG A 74 9.63 -11.10 -17.78
CA ARG A 74 9.92 -10.71 -16.40
C ARG A 74 8.77 -11.07 -15.45
N ARG A 75 7.51 -10.85 -15.84
CA ARG A 75 6.34 -11.26 -15.04
C ARG A 75 6.29 -12.79 -14.89
N ALA A 76 6.51 -13.53 -15.95
CA ALA A 76 6.60 -15.00 -15.95
C ALA A 76 7.70 -15.52 -15.01
N SER A 77 8.81 -14.77 -14.83
CA SER A 77 9.88 -15.10 -13.88
C SER A 77 9.54 -14.77 -12.42
N GLY A 78 8.35 -14.23 -12.13
CA GLY A 78 7.87 -13.96 -10.77
C GLY A 78 7.89 -12.49 -10.35
N VAL A 79 8.39 -11.56 -11.18
CA VAL A 79 8.38 -10.13 -10.83
C VAL A 79 6.95 -9.60 -10.79
N PRO A 80 6.51 -8.90 -9.72
CA PRO A 80 5.18 -8.31 -9.64
C PRO A 80 4.88 -7.37 -10.81
N THR A 81 3.65 -7.39 -11.31
CA THR A 81 3.22 -6.48 -12.38
C THR A 81 3.46 -5.03 -12.01
N GLN A 82 3.18 -4.65 -10.78
CA GLN A 82 3.34 -3.30 -10.25
C GLN A 82 4.81 -2.83 -10.24
N HIS A 83 5.75 -3.72 -9.94
CA HIS A 83 7.18 -3.39 -10.05
C HIS A 83 7.64 -3.23 -11.51
N LEU A 84 6.95 -3.87 -12.46
CA LEU A 84 7.24 -3.73 -13.89
C LEU A 84 6.65 -2.46 -14.48
N THR A 85 5.48 -2.05 -14.01
CA THR A 85 4.83 -0.81 -14.44
C THR A 85 5.28 0.41 -13.64
N GLY A 86 5.80 0.18 -12.41
CA GLY A 86 6.17 1.23 -11.46
C GLY A 86 4.99 1.85 -10.72
N HIS A 87 3.77 1.31 -10.86
CA HIS A 87 2.54 1.94 -10.37
C HIS A 87 1.56 0.95 -9.73
N GLN A 88 0.86 1.44 -8.70
CA GLN A 88 -0.28 0.78 -8.06
C GLN A 88 -1.36 1.81 -7.73
N GLU A 89 -2.58 1.51 -8.11
CA GLU A 89 -3.74 2.29 -7.68
C GLU A 89 -4.12 1.92 -6.24
N PHE A 90 -4.41 2.92 -5.40
CA PHE A 90 -4.90 2.78 -4.04
C PHE A 90 -5.75 4.01 -3.67
N TRP A 91 -6.96 3.80 -3.19
CA TRP A 91 -7.90 4.87 -2.80
C TRP A 91 -8.21 5.87 -3.95
N GLY A 92 -8.30 5.38 -5.18
CA GLY A 92 -8.49 6.24 -6.37
C GLY A 92 -7.26 7.09 -6.75
N LEU A 93 -6.11 6.88 -6.10
CA LEU A 93 -4.86 7.60 -6.33
C LEU A 93 -3.81 6.66 -6.95
N ASP A 94 -2.97 7.19 -7.85
CA ASP A 94 -1.92 6.43 -8.52
C ASP A 94 -0.59 6.59 -7.79
N PHE A 95 -0.11 5.52 -7.14
CA PHE A 95 1.14 5.49 -6.38
C PHE A 95 2.30 4.93 -7.18
N GLU A 96 3.44 5.61 -7.13
CA GLU A 96 4.72 5.02 -7.51
C GLU A 96 5.07 3.91 -6.52
N VAL A 97 5.47 2.76 -7.04
CA VAL A 97 5.98 1.62 -6.25
C VAL A 97 7.30 1.12 -6.82
N THR A 98 8.20 0.76 -5.90
CA THR A 98 9.52 0.20 -6.20
C THR A 98 9.75 -1.04 -5.32
N PRO A 99 10.80 -1.84 -5.55
CA PRO A 99 11.16 -2.93 -4.64
C PRO A 99 11.48 -2.50 -3.20
N ASP A 100 11.54 -1.20 -2.92
CA ASP A 100 11.82 -0.67 -1.57
C ASP A 100 10.57 -0.57 -0.69
N VAL A 101 9.37 -0.77 -1.25
CA VAL A 101 8.10 -0.62 -0.53
C VAL A 101 7.18 -1.81 -0.76
N LEU A 102 6.33 -2.09 0.23
CA LEU A 102 5.18 -2.98 0.03
C LEU A 102 4.27 -2.38 -1.05
N ILE A 103 3.84 -3.20 -2.00
CA ILE A 103 2.82 -2.80 -2.97
C ILE A 103 1.51 -2.58 -2.19
N PRO A 104 0.88 -1.38 -2.22
CA PRO A 104 -0.39 -1.12 -1.54
C PRO A 104 -1.43 -2.20 -1.84
N ARG A 105 -2.06 -2.74 -0.78
CA ARG A 105 -3.07 -3.78 -0.89
C ARG A 105 -4.47 -3.19 -0.84
N PRO A 106 -5.44 -3.70 -1.62
CA PRO A 106 -6.83 -3.22 -1.55
C PRO A 106 -7.42 -3.30 -0.14
N GLU A 107 -7.04 -4.32 0.64
CA GLU A 107 -7.50 -4.52 2.01
C GLU A 107 -7.07 -3.39 2.95
N THR A 108 -5.95 -2.72 2.67
CA THR A 108 -5.45 -1.59 3.44
C THR A 108 -6.35 -0.35 3.30
N GLU A 109 -7.18 -0.26 2.26
CA GLU A 109 -8.19 0.81 2.13
C GLU A 109 -9.18 0.80 3.29
N HIS A 110 -9.44 -0.36 3.88
CA HIS A 110 -10.28 -0.49 5.05
C HIS A 110 -9.72 0.23 6.29
N VAL A 111 -8.39 0.41 6.39
CA VAL A 111 -7.76 1.26 7.42
C VAL A 111 -8.20 2.71 7.27
N ILE A 112 -8.29 3.21 6.02
CA ILE A 112 -8.73 4.58 5.74
C ILE A 112 -10.21 4.75 6.09
N GLU A 113 -11.07 3.79 5.68
CA GLU A 113 -12.51 3.81 5.98
C GLU A 113 -12.76 3.90 7.50
N VAL A 114 -12.14 2.98 8.27
CA VAL A 114 -12.27 2.94 9.73
C VAL A 114 -11.71 4.22 10.37
N ALA A 115 -10.57 4.72 9.89
CA ALA A 115 -9.99 5.96 10.42
C ALA A 115 -10.93 7.15 10.22
N LEU A 116 -11.50 7.33 9.03
CA LEU A 116 -12.45 8.40 8.73
C LEU A 116 -13.74 8.26 9.55
N GLU A 117 -14.28 7.05 9.69
CA GLU A 117 -15.46 6.77 10.51
C GLU A 117 -15.21 7.16 11.97
N ARG A 118 -14.11 6.68 12.57
CA ARG A 118 -13.76 6.91 13.97
C ARG A 118 -13.48 8.39 14.27
N LEU A 119 -12.94 9.13 13.32
CA LEU A 119 -12.80 10.59 13.41
C LEU A 119 -14.13 11.34 13.22
N GLY A 120 -15.20 10.64 12.82
CA GLY A 120 -16.49 11.20 12.46
C GLY A 120 -16.46 12.04 11.18
N ALA A 121 -15.50 11.74 10.29
CA ALA A 121 -15.32 12.38 8.99
C ALA A 121 -15.78 11.49 7.83
N GLY A 122 -16.56 10.43 8.10
CA GLY A 122 -16.98 9.40 7.17
C GLY A 122 -17.50 9.86 5.81
N SER A 123 -18.24 9.05 5.09
CA SER A 123 -18.56 9.20 3.65
C SER A 123 -19.28 10.50 3.23
N ASP A 124 -19.76 11.32 4.15
CA ASP A 124 -20.32 12.64 3.84
C ASP A 124 -19.22 13.65 3.53
N ALA A 125 -19.00 13.90 2.24
CA ALA A 125 -18.03 14.88 1.74
C ALA A 125 -18.32 16.32 2.26
N GLY A 126 -19.53 16.61 2.70
CA GLY A 126 -19.94 17.87 3.30
C GLY A 126 -19.71 17.95 4.82
N SER A 127 -19.22 16.90 5.47
CA SER A 127 -19.05 16.88 6.92
C SER A 127 -18.17 18.02 7.42
N PRO A 128 -18.63 18.83 8.39
CA PRO A 128 -17.82 19.88 9.00
C PRO A 128 -16.53 19.37 9.63
N ARG A 129 -16.50 18.10 10.02
CA ARG A 129 -15.31 17.46 10.62
C ARG A 129 -14.18 17.27 9.65
N ARG A 130 -14.42 17.19 8.32
CA ARG A 130 -13.36 17.17 7.31
C ARG A 130 -12.51 18.44 7.27
N LYS A 131 -13.03 19.56 7.79
CA LYS A 131 -12.32 20.83 7.90
C LYS A 131 -11.61 21.02 9.24
N LYS A 132 -11.75 20.09 10.18
CA LYS A 132 -11.06 20.14 11.46
C LYS A 132 -9.57 19.86 11.24
N GLU A 133 -8.72 20.60 11.95
CA GLU A 133 -7.29 20.29 12.04
C GLU A 133 -7.10 19.03 12.86
N PHE A 134 -6.60 17.99 12.22
CA PHE A 134 -6.19 16.75 12.88
C PHE A 134 -4.67 16.64 12.82
N ARG A 135 -4.08 16.16 13.89
CA ARG A 135 -2.70 15.72 13.91
C ARG A 135 -2.67 14.20 13.95
N MET A 136 -2.08 13.58 12.94
CA MET A 136 -2.13 12.13 12.77
C MET A 136 -0.73 11.55 12.60
N ALA A 137 -0.58 10.26 12.91
CA ALA A 137 0.63 9.51 12.62
C ALA A 137 0.27 8.31 11.73
N ASP A 138 1.12 8.04 10.73
CA ASP A 138 1.14 6.82 9.92
C ASP A 138 2.45 6.09 10.19
N VAL A 139 2.38 4.93 10.85
CA VAL A 139 3.55 4.19 11.32
C VAL A 139 3.83 3.00 10.41
N GLY A 140 5.04 2.95 9.82
CA GLY A 140 5.37 2.01 8.76
C GLY A 140 4.74 2.44 7.43
N THR A 141 4.97 3.69 7.04
CA THR A 141 4.24 4.34 5.93
C THR A 141 4.48 3.70 4.55
N GLY A 142 5.63 3.02 4.36
CA GLY A 142 5.98 2.37 3.09
C GLY A 142 5.95 3.35 1.90
N SER A 143 5.04 3.12 0.97
CA SER A 143 4.82 4.01 -0.19
C SER A 143 4.14 5.34 0.16
N GLY A 144 3.71 5.53 1.41
CA GLY A 144 2.93 6.68 1.85
C GLY A 144 1.43 6.55 1.62
N CYS A 145 0.92 5.39 1.23
CA CYS A 145 -0.46 5.24 0.76
C CYS A 145 -1.49 5.62 1.82
N ILE A 146 -1.33 5.24 3.09
CA ILE A 146 -2.23 5.61 4.19
C ILE A 146 -2.13 7.12 4.48
N ALA A 147 -0.92 7.64 4.69
CA ALA A 147 -0.71 9.06 4.98
C ALA A 147 -1.28 9.97 3.88
N ILE A 148 -1.01 9.64 2.62
CA ILE A 148 -1.43 10.44 1.46
C ILE A 148 -2.95 10.37 1.27
N ALA A 149 -3.56 9.18 1.39
CA ALA A 149 -5.02 9.03 1.31
C ALA A 149 -5.72 9.83 2.42
N LEU A 150 -5.25 9.74 3.68
CA LEU A 150 -5.78 10.54 4.78
C LEU A 150 -5.59 12.04 4.57
N ALA A 151 -4.43 12.47 4.05
CA ALA A 151 -4.18 13.87 3.72
C ALA A 151 -5.08 14.39 2.58
N HIS A 152 -5.44 13.53 1.64
CA HIS A 152 -6.37 13.84 0.55
C HIS A 152 -7.79 14.01 1.07
N GLU A 153 -8.26 13.10 1.94
CA GLU A 153 -9.60 13.11 2.52
C GLU A 153 -9.80 14.21 3.56
N LEU A 154 -8.73 14.62 4.25
CA LEU A 154 -8.74 15.60 5.35
C LEU A 154 -7.81 16.77 5.03
N PRO A 155 -8.27 17.77 4.26
CA PRO A 155 -7.41 18.84 3.73
C PRO A 155 -6.69 19.69 4.78
N SER A 156 -7.21 19.75 6.03
CA SER A 156 -6.60 20.50 7.14
C SER A 156 -5.77 19.62 8.08
N ALA A 157 -5.58 18.32 7.74
CA ALA A 157 -4.79 17.42 8.58
C ALA A 157 -3.29 17.61 8.36
N HIS A 158 -2.52 17.44 9.44
CA HIS A 158 -1.07 17.28 9.43
C HIS A 158 -0.71 15.88 9.87
N ILE A 159 0.16 15.21 9.11
CA ILE A 159 0.50 13.81 9.31
C ILE A 159 2.01 13.67 9.51
N VAL A 160 2.40 12.87 10.49
CA VAL A 160 3.78 12.41 10.64
C VAL A 160 3.82 10.97 10.17
N ALA A 161 4.53 10.71 9.08
CA ALA A 161 4.70 9.41 8.48
C ALA A 161 6.07 8.84 8.86
N THR A 162 6.11 7.68 9.52
CA THR A 162 7.36 7.06 9.95
C THR A 162 7.63 5.77 9.18
N ASP A 163 8.89 5.48 8.94
CA ASP A 163 9.37 4.20 8.42
C ASP A 163 10.80 3.95 8.87
N ILE A 164 11.18 2.68 8.99
CA ILE A 164 12.55 2.27 9.29
C ILE A 164 13.45 2.35 8.06
N SER A 165 12.86 2.32 6.86
CA SER A 165 13.55 2.33 5.58
C SER A 165 13.64 3.75 5.02
N PRO A 166 14.83 4.36 4.92
CA PRO A 166 14.99 5.65 4.24
C PRO A 166 14.60 5.57 2.75
N ALA A 167 14.79 4.43 2.10
CA ALA A 167 14.39 4.22 0.71
C ALA A 167 12.85 4.26 0.56
N ALA A 168 12.11 3.65 1.48
CA ALA A 168 10.65 3.73 1.51
C ALA A 168 10.18 5.18 1.70
N LEU A 169 10.81 5.93 2.61
CA LEU A 169 10.48 7.34 2.82
C LEU A 169 10.74 8.20 1.57
N GLU A 170 11.74 7.88 0.76
CA GLU A 170 11.96 8.58 -0.51
C GLU A 170 10.84 8.30 -1.53
N VAL A 171 10.34 7.05 -1.61
CA VAL A 171 9.16 6.72 -2.41
C VAL A 171 7.94 7.50 -1.91
N ALA A 172 7.68 7.48 -0.59
CA ALA A 172 6.56 8.20 0.03
C ALA A 172 6.62 9.71 -0.24
N ARG A 173 7.80 10.35 -0.17
CA ARG A 173 7.98 11.77 -0.51
C ARG A 173 7.62 12.08 -1.96
N ARG A 174 8.06 11.24 -2.91
CA ARG A 174 7.71 11.40 -4.34
C ARG A 174 6.20 11.27 -4.55
N ASN A 175 5.57 10.29 -3.90
CA ASN A 175 4.12 10.12 -3.95
C ASN A 175 3.38 11.31 -3.33
N ALA A 176 3.81 11.82 -2.18
CA ALA A 176 3.21 12.99 -1.55
C ALA A 176 3.32 14.25 -2.43
N ALA A 177 4.47 14.43 -3.10
CA ALA A 177 4.65 15.53 -4.06
C ALA A 177 3.73 15.38 -5.28
N ARG A 178 3.62 14.15 -5.83
CA ARG A 178 2.74 13.82 -6.95
C ARG A 178 1.28 14.16 -6.66
N HIS A 179 0.82 13.89 -5.44
CA HIS A 179 -0.55 14.14 -5.00
C HIS A 179 -0.76 15.52 -4.34
N ASN A 180 0.24 16.41 -4.38
CA ASN A 180 0.17 17.79 -3.86
C ASN A 180 -0.16 17.87 -2.36
N VAL A 181 0.28 16.89 -1.56
CA VAL A 181 0.08 16.86 -0.10
C VAL A 181 1.38 16.94 0.70
N ALA A 182 2.54 17.04 0.04
CA ALA A 182 3.87 17.01 0.66
C ALA A 182 4.05 18.08 1.76
N SER A 183 3.42 19.24 1.67
CA SER A 183 3.51 20.29 2.68
C SER A 183 2.79 19.98 3.99
N ARG A 184 2.03 18.89 4.04
CA ARG A 184 1.22 18.47 5.20
C ARG A 184 1.65 17.12 5.77
N ILE A 185 2.75 16.54 5.25
CA ILE A 185 3.26 15.25 5.69
C ILE A 185 4.74 15.40 6.05
N ASP A 186 5.07 15.16 7.32
CA ASP A 186 6.45 15.09 7.81
C ASP A 186 6.93 13.63 7.77
N PHE A 187 8.02 13.35 7.07
CA PHE A 187 8.58 12.02 6.93
C PHE A 187 9.77 11.83 7.89
N VAL A 188 9.66 10.85 8.78
CA VAL A 188 10.63 10.62 9.87
C VAL A 188 11.15 9.19 9.82
N GLU A 189 12.48 9.03 9.69
CA GLU A 189 13.13 7.73 9.79
C GLU A 189 13.22 7.29 11.26
N CYS A 190 12.54 6.21 11.61
CA CYS A 190 12.68 5.56 12.91
C CYS A 190 12.03 4.17 12.92
N HIS A 191 12.38 3.39 13.94
CA HIS A 191 11.66 2.16 14.23
C HIS A 191 10.31 2.48 14.87
N LEU A 192 9.22 2.00 14.26
CA LEU A 192 7.85 2.33 14.66
C LEU A 192 7.65 3.85 14.83
N ALA A 193 7.39 4.31 16.05
CA ALA A 193 7.21 5.71 16.41
C ALA A 193 8.22 6.21 17.46
N ASP A 194 9.40 5.58 17.58
CA ASP A 194 10.39 5.89 18.62
C ASP A 194 10.82 7.36 18.64
N SER A 195 11.09 7.95 17.47
CA SER A 195 11.50 9.35 17.37
C SER A 195 10.41 10.32 17.82
N LEU A 196 9.12 9.95 17.67
CA LEU A 196 8.01 10.79 18.12
C LEU A 196 7.92 10.83 19.63
N LEU A 197 8.24 9.72 20.32
CA LEU A 197 8.30 9.65 21.78
C LEU A 197 9.45 10.49 22.34
N HIS A 198 10.61 10.51 21.66
CA HIS A 198 11.77 11.28 22.10
C HIS A 198 11.57 12.78 21.89
N ALA A 199 11.04 13.21 20.76
CA ALA A 199 10.73 14.61 20.49
C ALA A 199 9.79 15.22 21.56
N SER A 200 8.81 14.44 21.97
CA SER A 200 7.85 14.80 23.01
C SER A 200 8.49 15.03 24.38
N ARG A 201 9.52 14.26 24.73
CA ARG A 201 10.23 14.39 26.02
C ARG A 201 11.18 15.60 26.08
N SER A 202 11.78 15.98 24.94
CA SER A 202 12.83 17.01 24.88
C SER A 202 12.27 18.43 24.80
N THR A 203 11.06 18.64 24.28
CA THR A 203 10.48 19.98 24.04
C THR A 203 9.53 20.44 25.14
N GLY A 204 9.21 19.61 26.14
CA GLY A 204 8.24 19.94 27.19
C GLY A 204 6.81 20.19 26.68
N HIS A 205 6.58 20.01 25.39
CA HIS A 205 5.23 19.99 24.82
C HIS A 205 4.56 18.64 25.11
N GLU A 206 3.25 18.68 25.29
CA GLU A 206 2.44 17.52 25.66
C GLU A 206 2.83 16.28 24.83
N SER A 207 3.24 15.22 25.52
CA SER A 207 3.63 13.94 24.91
C SER A 207 2.51 13.31 24.07
N ARG A 208 1.25 13.68 24.39
CA ARG A 208 0.04 13.20 23.73
C ARG A 208 -0.49 14.26 22.79
N SER A 209 -0.18 14.14 21.51
CA SER A 209 -0.52 15.19 20.54
C SER A 209 -1.31 14.71 19.32
N PHE A 210 -1.46 13.38 19.14
CA PHE A 210 -2.11 12.84 17.96
C PHE A 210 -3.59 12.54 18.19
N ASP A 211 -4.42 12.89 17.19
CA ASP A 211 -5.83 12.54 17.11
C ASP A 211 -6.03 11.10 16.62
N LEU A 212 -5.13 10.66 15.74
CA LEU A 212 -5.14 9.33 15.11
C LEU A 212 -3.72 8.80 15.00
N LEU A 213 -3.55 7.50 15.25
CA LEU A 213 -2.40 6.73 14.81
C LEU A 213 -2.92 5.56 13.97
N ALA A 214 -2.51 5.51 12.72
CA ALA A 214 -2.80 4.43 11.77
C ALA A 214 -1.53 3.64 11.46
N SER A 215 -1.68 2.36 11.16
CA SER A 215 -0.57 1.53 10.70
C SER A 215 -1.07 0.29 9.96
N ASN A 216 -0.38 -0.05 8.87
CA ASN A 216 -0.36 -1.40 8.34
C ASN A 216 1.03 -1.99 8.68
N PRO A 217 1.23 -2.58 9.85
CA PRO A 217 2.53 -3.09 10.27
C PRO A 217 2.84 -4.42 9.57
N PRO A 218 4.11 -4.83 9.47
CA PRO A 218 4.44 -6.18 9.04
C PRO A 218 3.86 -7.21 10.02
N TYR A 219 3.10 -8.18 9.51
CA TYR A 219 2.36 -9.14 10.35
C TYR A 219 2.56 -10.60 9.94
N ILE A 220 3.45 -10.89 9.01
CA ILE A 220 3.73 -12.27 8.57
C ILE A 220 4.77 -12.88 9.49
N GLY A 221 4.51 -14.09 9.98
CA GLY A 221 5.50 -14.86 10.73
C GLY A 221 6.59 -15.42 9.82
N ARG A 222 7.84 -15.42 10.27
CA ARG A 222 8.95 -16.00 9.48
C ARG A 222 8.73 -17.47 9.16
N HIS A 223 8.01 -18.22 10.00
CA HIS A 223 7.65 -19.60 9.74
C HIS A 223 6.68 -19.76 8.54
N GLU A 224 5.98 -18.70 8.15
CA GLU A 224 5.05 -18.68 7.01
C GLU A 224 5.74 -18.37 5.68
N ALA A 225 7.02 -17.98 5.69
CA ALA A 225 7.75 -17.52 4.50
C ALA A 225 7.63 -18.47 3.29
N ALA A 226 7.64 -19.80 3.54
CA ALA A 226 7.54 -20.79 2.47
C ALA A 226 6.16 -20.85 1.80
N SER A 227 5.11 -20.39 2.46
CA SER A 227 3.73 -20.37 1.96
C SER A 227 3.39 -19.11 1.16
N LEU A 228 4.24 -18.07 1.25
CA LEU A 228 4.01 -16.84 0.51
C LEU A 228 4.11 -17.04 -1.00
N PRO A 229 3.28 -16.33 -1.78
CA PRO A 229 3.44 -16.26 -3.22
C PRO A 229 4.88 -15.86 -3.57
N ARG A 230 5.41 -16.46 -4.64
CA ARG A 230 6.80 -16.22 -5.07
C ARG A 230 7.09 -14.73 -5.27
N GLU A 231 6.15 -14.01 -5.90
CA GLU A 231 6.27 -12.58 -6.18
C GLU A 231 6.42 -11.73 -4.90
N VAL A 232 5.74 -12.09 -3.82
CA VAL A 232 5.85 -11.41 -2.53
C VAL A 232 7.19 -11.74 -1.88
N ARG A 233 7.49 -13.04 -1.73
CA ARG A 233 8.69 -13.50 -1.03
C ARG A 233 10.00 -13.04 -1.68
N GLU A 234 10.06 -12.98 -3.03
CA GLU A 234 11.31 -12.72 -3.77
C GLU A 234 11.48 -11.24 -4.16
N HIS A 235 10.43 -10.42 -4.09
CA HIS A 235 10.46 -9.07 -4.66
C HIS A 235 9.97 -7.96 -3.73
N GLU A 236 9.31 -8.25 -2.62
CA GLU A 236 8.91 -7.24 -1.66
C GLU A 236 9.86 -7.22 -0.45
N PRO A 237 10.09 -6.07 0.22
CA PRO A 237 11.10 -5.96 1.25
C PRO A 237 10.71 -6.75 2.51
N GLU A 238 11.63 -7.54 3.05
CA GLU A 238 11.40 -8.35 4.25
C GLU A 238 10.93 -7.52 5.46
N THR A 239 11.43 -6.30 5.58
CA THR A 239 11.06 -5.37 6.66
C THR A 239 9.60 -4.94 6.61
N ALA A 240 8.95 -5.03 5.45
CA ALA A 240 7.53 -4.74 5.27
C ALA A 240 6.65 -5.98 5.38
N LEU A 241 7.24 -7.19 5.42
CA LEU A 241 6.51 -8.45 5.46
C LEU A 241 6.50 -9.07 6.86
N TYR A 242 7.69 -9.20 7.49
CA TYR A 242 7.85 -10.04 8.67
C TYR A 242 7.72 -9.26 9.98
N GLY A 243 6.66 -9.53 10.74
CA GLY A 243 6.39 -8.95 12.05
C GLY A 243 7.08 -9.65 13.23
N GLY A 244 7.95 -10.65 12.96
CA GLY A 244 8.61 -11.48 13.96
C GLY A 244 8.59 -12.96 13.57
N GLU A 245 8.85 -13.84 14.52
CA GLU A 245 8.79 -15.30 14.30
C GLU A 245 7.34 -15.77 14.09
N THR A 246 6.40 -15.22 14.87
CA THR A 246 4.96 -15.55 14.78
C THR A 246 4.15 -14.54 13.98
N GLY A 247 4.72 -13.34 13.71
CA GLY A 247 4.05 -12.25 12.99
C GLY A 247 3.26 -11.30 13.91
N THR A 248 3.12 -11.60 15.18
CA THR A 248 2.33 -10.78 16.13
C THR A 248 3.17 -9.89 17.03
N GLU A 249 4.48 -10.06 17.03
CA GLU A 249 5.41 -9.40 17.96
C GLU A 249 5.45 -7.86 17.79
N ILE A 250 5.11 -7.37 16.61
CA ILE A 250 5.09 -5.94 16.30
C ILE A 250 3.95 -5.19 17.01
N TYR A 251 2.82 -5.86 17.29
CA TYR A 251 1.63 -5.16 17.79
C TYR A 251 1.80 -4.64 19.22
N ALA A 252 2.41 -5.40 20.12
CA ALA A 252 2.57 -4.98 21.51
C ALA A 252 3.37 -3.68 21.66
N PRO A 253 4.59 -3.53 21.08
CA PRO A 253 5.31 -2.26 21.14
C PRO A 253 4.58 -1.12 20.41
N LEU A 254 3.93 -1.37 19.28
CA LEU A 254 3.18 -0.37 18.53
C LEU A 254 1.99 0.17 19.34
N ILE A 255 1.20 -0.71 19.98
CA ILE A 255 0.08 -0.33 20.84
C ILE A 255 0.56 0.46 22.06
N ALA A 256 1.69 0.07 22.66
CA ALA A 256 2.28 0.80 23.79
C ALA A 256 2.75 2.20 23.38
N GLN A 257 3.37 2.36 22.23
CA GLN A 257 3.76 3.66 21.70
C GLN A 257 2.54 4.53 21.33
N ALA A 258 1.52 3.95 20.72
CA ALA A 258 0.26 4.62 20.43
C ALA A 258 -0.41 5.16 21.72
N ALA A 259 -0.42 4.37 22.80
CA ALA A 259 -0.96 4.79 24.08
C ALA A 259 -0.23 6.00 24.69
N ALA A 260 1.07 6.16 24.40
CA ALA A 260 1.87 7.29 24.86
C ALA A 260 1.69 8.54 23.96
N LEU A 261 1.42 8.36 22.67
CA LEU A 261 1.36 9.43 21.67
C LEU A 261 -0.05 9.99 21.44
N LEU A 262 -1.07 9.15 21.57
CA LEU A 262 -2.47 9.57 21.38
C LEU A 262 -2.95 10.40 22.57
N LYS A 263 -3.62 11.51 22.26
CA LYS A 263 -4.33 12.30 23.27
C LYS A 263 -5.55 11.56 23.81
N PRO A 264 -6.08 11.97 24.97
CA PRO A 264 -7.37 11.46 25.44
C PRO A 264 -8.44 11.55 24.34
N GLY A 265 -9.13 10.46 24.07
CA GLY A 265 -10.08 10.35 22.97
C GLY A 265 -9.46 10.15 21.58
N GLY A 266 -8.13 10.13 21.45
CA GLY A 266 -7.44 9.81 20.22
C GLY A 266 -7.63 8.35 19.81
N VAL A 267 -7.54 8.07 18.53
CA VAL A 267 -7.91 6.79 17.91
C VAL A 267 -6.67 6.05 17.41
N LEU A 268 -6.60 4.75 17.70
CA LEU A 268 -5.69 3.79 17.10
C LEU A 268 -6.43 3.00 16.03
N VAL A 269 -5.82 2.81 14.84
CA VAL A 269 -6.33 1.96 13.76
C VAL A 269 -5.19 1.12 13.21
N LEU A 270 -5.33 -0.19 13.27
CA LEU A 270 -4.28 -1.16 12.88
C LEU A 270 -4.83 -2.16 11.87
N GLU A 271 -4.11 -2.38 10.77
CA GLU A 271 -4.36 -3.56 9.93
C GLU A 271 -3.92 -4.83 10.66
N LEU A 272 -4.65 -5.92 10.42
CA LEU A 272 -4.47 -7.22 11.06
C LEU A 272 -4.04 -8.28 10.05
N GLY A 273 -3.04 -9.06 10.42
CA GLY A 273 -2.76 -10.34 9.78
C GLY A 273 -3.90 -11.34 10.00
N HIS A 274 -3.98 -12.36 9.16
CA HIS A 274 -5.08 -13.33 9.12
C HIS A 274 -5.46 -13.92 10.49
N ASN A 275 -4.49 -14.18 11.36
CA ASN A 275 -4.70 -14.80 12.68
C ASN A 275 -4.37 -13.87 13.86
N SER A 276 -4.24 -12.55 13.64
CA SER A 276 -3.77 -11.61 14.65
C SER A 276 -4.89 -11.03 15.52
N ALA A 277 -6.15 -11.18 15.14
CA ALA A 277 -7.27 -10.48 15.76
C ALA A 277 -7.41 -10.78 17.28
N GLU A 278 -7.35 -12.03 17.69
CA GLU A 278 -7.46 -12.42 19.10
C GLU A 278 -6.31 -11.86 19.93
N HIS A 279 -5.08 -11.96 19.41
CA HIS A 279 -3.90 -11.40 20.06
C HIS A 279 -3.99 -9.88 20.24
N VAL A 280 -4.40 -9.15 19.19
CA VAL A 280 -4.54 -7.69 19.24
C VAL A 280 -5.68 -7.27 20.18
N LEU A 281 -6.82 -8.00 20.17
CA LEU A 281 -7.91 -7.76 21.11
C LEU A 281 -7.43 -7.89 22.56
N HIS A 282 -6.70 -8.95 22.88
CA HIS A 282 -6.16 -9.13 24.23
C HIS A 282 -5.22 -7.98 24.65
N LEU A 283 -4.39 -7.46 23.74
CA LEU A 283 -3.54 -6.29 24.02
C LEU A 283 -4.36 -5.02 24.26
N LEU A 284 -5.49 -4.85 23.57
CA LEU A 284 -6.38 -3.69 23.68
C LEU A 284 -7.38 -3.78 24.84
N GLU A 285 -7.53 -4.96 25.48
CA GLU A 285 -8.27 -5.11 26.73
C GLU A 285 -7.54 -4.51 27.95
N ALA A 286 -6.24 -4.22 27.80
CA ALA A 286 -5.45 -3.57 28.85
C ALA A 286 -6.04 -2.19 29.22
N PRO A 287 -5.91 -1.76 30.51
CA PRO A 287 -6.36 -0.44 30.92
C PRO A 287 -5.77 0.68 30.06
N GLY A 288 -6.62 1.57 29.59
CA GLY A 288 -6.19 2.70 28.76
C GLY A 288 -6.85 2.75 27.39
N TRP A 289 -7.60 1.73 27.02
CA TRP A 289 -8.35 1.67 25.78
C TRP A 289 -9.85 1.51 26.01
N THR A 290 -10.67 2.12 25.16
CA THR A 290 -12.12 2.00 25.08
C THR A 290 -12.59 1.86 23.66
N SER A 291 -13.85 1.58 23.45
CA SER A 291 -14.46 1.48 22.13
C SER A 291 -13.66 0.57 21.18
N VAL A 292 -13.09 -0.50 21.74
CA VAL A 292 -12.34 -1.51 20.96
C VAL A 292 -13.29 -2.20 20.00
N ALA A 293 -12.91 -2.27 18.73
CA ALA A 293 -13.69 -2.93 17.68
C ALA A 293 -12.76 -3.61 16.66
N ILE A 294 -13.23 -4.73 16.13
CA ILE A 294 -12.65 -5.39 14.96
C ILE A 294 -13.61 -5.19 13.79
N SER A 295 -13.08 -4.75 12.68
CA SER A 295 -13.81 -4.59 11.41
C SER A 295 -13.34 -5.66 10.44
N ASN A 296 -14.32 -6.33 9.80
CA ASN A 296 -14.05 -7.37 8.83
C ASN A 296 -14.02 -6.77 7.42
N ASP A 297 -13.22 -7.37 6.54
CA ASP A 297 -13.29 -7.10 5.11
C ASP A 297 -14.57 -7.66 4.48
N LEU A 298 -14.75 -7.43 3.16
CA LEU A 298 -15.92 -7.90 2.42
C LEU A 298 -16.05 -9.43 2.36
N ALA A 299 -14.98 -10.16 2.65
CA ALA A 299 -14.98 -11.62 2.76
C ALA A 299 -15.34 -12.11 4.18
N GLY A 300 -15.57 -11.19 5.13
CA GLY A 300 -15.87 -11.50 6.52
C GLY A 300 -14.64 -11.84 7.36
N ILE A 301 -13.44 -11.55 6.86
CA ILE A 301 -12.18 -11.80 7.55
C ILE A 301 -11.83 -10.58 8.42
N PRO A 302 -11.49 -10.76 9.74
CA PRO A 302 -11.00 -9.69 10.58
C PRO A 302 -9.80 -8.98 9.94
N ARG A 303 -9.93 -7.67 9.65
CA ARG A 303 -8.93 -6.94 8.90
C ARG A 303 -8.40 -5.71 9.61
N VAL A 304 -9.21 -5.02 10.37
CA VAL A 304 -8.81 -3.79 11.05
C VAL A 304 -9.23 -3.81 12.51
N ALA A 305 -8.27 -3.59 13.41
CA ALA A 305 -8.55 -3.28 14.82
C ALA A 305 -8.59 -1.77 15.02
N SER A 306 -9.54 -1.29 15.78
CA SER A 306 -9.60 0.10 16.21
C SER A 306 -9.91 0.22 17.70
N ALA A 307 -9.32 1.23 18.34
CA ALA A 307 -9.55 1.52 19.75
C ALA A 307 -9.42 3.02 20.02
N GLN A 308 -10.05 3.50 21.09
CA GLN A 308 -9.96 4.88 21.53
C GLN A 308 -9.16 4.96 22.84
N ARG A 309 -8.22 5.92 22.90
CA ARG A 309 -7.43 6.17 24.11
C ARG A 309 -8.32 6.76 25.21
N ASN A 310 -8.28 6.15 26.41
CA ASN A 310 -8.97 6.70 27.59
C ASN A 310 -8.46 8.08 27.97
N ALA A 311 -9.29 8.80 28.75
CA ALA A 311 -8.92 10.09 29.34
C ALA A 311 -7.73 9.96 30.32
#